data_80f510b45386ba3e4cb8844fec998c93
#
_entry.id   80f510b45386ba3e4cb8844fec998c93
#
_cell.length_a   1.000
_cell.length_b   1.000
_cell.length_c   1.000
_cell.angle_alpha   90.00
_cell.angle_beta   90.00
_cell.angle_gamma   90.00
#
_symmetry.space_group_name_H-M   'P 1'
#
loop_
_entity.id
_entity.type
_entity.pdbx_description
1 polymer ?
#
loop_
_entity_poly.entity_id
_entity_poly.type
_entity_poly.pdbx_seq_one_letter_code
_entity_poly.pdbx_strand_id
1 'polypeptide(L)' 'MVTKRMFSPDVVESDLFLDMSHSAQLLYFHLSMNADNEGFVNNPKTIIRIIGVDKEYLNELINSNFVIPFDSGVWL' A
#
# COMPACT_ATOMS: atom_id res chain seq x y z
N MET A 1 7.45 -14.64 -16.56
CA MET A 1 7.98 -15.00 -15.23
C MET A 1 7.03 -14.53 -14.15
N VAL A 2 6.75 -15.39 -13.21
CA VAL A 2 5.88 -15.03 -12.09
C VAL A 2 6.73 -14.64 -10.89
N THR A 3 6.47 -13.46 -10.37
CA THR A 3 7.13 -13.00 -9.16
C THR A 3 6.17 -13.18 -8.00
N LYS A 4 6.56 -13.97 -7.02
CA LYS A 4 5.76 -14.12 -5.81
C LYS A 4 5.94 -12.90 -4.94
N ARG A 5 4.83 -12.37 -4.43
CA ARG A 5 4.82 -11.33 -3.43
C ARG A 5 4.30 -11.92 -2.14
N MET A 6 5.00 -11.62 -1.06
CA MET A 6 4.60 -12.11 0.25
C MET A 6 4.22 -10.92 1.12
N PHE A 7 3.05 -11.04 1.75
CA PHE A 7 2.58 -10.03 2.69
C PHE A 7 2.95 -10.49 4.08
N SER A 8 3.45 -9.57 4.91
CA SER A 8 3.79 -9.91 6.28
C SER A 8 2.50 -10.13 7.08
N PRO A 9 2.29 -11.32 7.65
CA PRO A 9 1.12 -11.52 8.52
C PRO A 9 1.13 -10.56 9.71
N ASP A 10 2.31 -10.17 10.17
CA ASP A 10 2.41 -9.23 11.29
C ASP A 10 1.79 -7.87 10.96
N VAL A 11 1.81 -7.50 9.68
CA VAL A 11 1.21 -6.24 9.23
C VAL A 11 -0.27 -6.44 8.92
N VAL A 12 -0.60 -7.38 8.02
CA VAL A 12 -1.96 -7.48 7.49
C VAL A 12 -2.95 -8.07 8.49
N GLU A 13 -2.45 -8.73 9.55
CA GLU A 13 -3.31 -9.26 10.61
C GLU A 13 -3.24 -8.43 11.88
N SER A 14 -2.53 -7.30 11.87
CA SER A 14 -2.48 -6.42 13.03
C SER A 14 -3.83 -5.73 13.24
N ASP A 15 -4.15 -5.43 14.48
CA ASP A 15 -5.39 -4.72 14.80
C ASP A 15 -5.45 -3.36 14.12
N LEU A 16 -4.33 -2.65 14.05
CA LEU A 16 -4.27 -1.36 13.40
C LEU A 16 -4.65 -1.47 11.92
N PHE A 17 -4.12 -2.47 11.22
CA PHE A 17 -4.42 -2.67 9.81
C PHE A 17 -5.88 -3.07 9.61
N LEU A 18 -6.37 -4.00 10.44
CA LEU A 18 -7.73 -4.50 10.32
C LEU A 18 -8.79 -3.45 10.66
N ASP A 19 -8.42 -2.46 11.48
CA ASP A 19 -9.31 -1.35 11.83
C ASP A 19 -9.40 -0.29 10.75
N MET A 20 -8.53 -0.34 9.75
CA MET A 20 -8.55 0.64 8.66
C MET A 20 -9.73 0.38 7.73
N SER A 21 -10.08 1.39 6.93
CA SER A 21 -11.12 1.22 5.94
C SER A 21 -10.74 0.11 4.95
N HIS A 22 -11.76 -0.56 4.40
CA HIS A 22 -11.51 -1.62 3.42
C HIS A 22 -10.79 -1.09 2.19
N SER A 23 -11.09 0.15 1.78
CA SER A 23 -10.42 0.76 0.63
C SER A 23 -8.93 0.99 0.89
N ALA A 24 -8.58 1.39 2.11
CA ALA A 24 -7.17 1.56 2.47
C ALA A 24 -6.45 0.20 2.51
N GLN A 25 -7.10 -0.82 3.06
CA GLN A 25 -6.54 -2.17 3.06
C GLN A 25 -6.33 -2.68 1.64
N LEU A 26 -7.32 -2.48 0.77
CA LEU A 26 -7.20 -2.86 -0.63
C LEU A 26 -6.04 -2.14 -1.30
N LEU A 27 -5.93 -0.84 -1.07
CA LEU A 27 -4.85 -0.04 -1.64
C LEU A 27 -3.48 -0.56 -1.17
N TYR A 28 -3.36 -0.91 0.11
CA TYR A 28 -2.10 -1.44 0.64
C TYR A 28 -1.69 -2.73 -0.10
N PHE A 29 -2.63 -3.64 -0.32
CA PHE A 29 -2.32 -4.87 -1.03
C PHE A 29 -1.88 -4.60 -2.48
N HIS A 30 -2.55 -3.68 -3.17
CA HIS A 30 -2.17 -3.34 -4.54
C HIS A 30 -0.81 -2.65 -4.59
N LEU A 31 -0.52 -1.76 -3.64
CA LEU A 31 0.80 -1.15 -3.55
C LEU A 31 1.87 -2.20 -3.31
N SER A 32 1.60 -3.14 -2.41
CA SER A 32 2.56 -4.20 -2.09
C SER A 32 2.85 -5.09 -3.31
N MET A 33 1.83 -5.37 -4.12
CA MET A 33 2.01 -6.17 -5.32
C MET A 33 2.86 -5.48 -6.38
N ASN A 34 2.93 -4.15 -6.33
CA ASN A 34 3.69 -3.35 -7.29
C ASN A 34 5.00 -2.83 -6.73
N ALA A 35 5.33 -3.18 -5.50
CA ALA A 35 6.57 -2.75 -4.87
C ALA A 35 7.76 -3.52 -5.45
N ASP A 36 8.93 -2.86 -5.46
CA ASP A 36 10.15 -3.55 -5.84
C ASP A 36 10.66 -4.40 -4.66
N ASN A 37 11.86 -4.97 -4.82
CA ASN A 37 12.41 -5.86 -3.81
C ASN A 37 12.70 -5.16 -2.48
N GLU A 38 12.77 -3.84 -2.49
CA GLU A 38 13.04 -3.04 -1.28
C GLU A 38 11.76 -2.46 -0.69
N GLY A 39 10.61 -2.74 -1.30
CA GLY A 39 9.33 -2.25 -0.82
C GLY A 39 8.96 -0.87 -1.35
N PHE A 40 9.64 -0.38 -2.38
CA PHE A 40 9.38 0.94 -2.93
C PHE A 40 8.42 0.87 -4.11
N VAL A 41 7.43 1.77 -4.14
CA VAL A 41 6.47 1.90 -5.23
C VAL A 41 6.66 3.28 -5.86
N ASN A 42 7.04 3.31 -7.13
CA ASN A 42 7.32 4.59 -7.80
C ASN A 42 6.11 5.17 -8.53
N ASN A 43 4.96 4.49 -8.52
CA ASN A 43 3.78 4.94 -9.25
C ASN A 43 2.49 4.79 -8.46
N PRO A 44 2.42 5.29 -7.20
CA PRO A 44 1.23 5.10 -6.37
C PRO A 44 -0.01 5.76 -6.97
N LYS A 45 0.13 6.91 -7.64
CA LYS A 45 -1.02 7.59 -8.23
C LYS A 45 -1.64 6.77 -9.37
N THR A 46 -0.81 6.08 -10.14
CA THR A 46 -1.29 5.21 -11.21
C THR A 46 -2.08 4.04 -10.63
N ILE A 47 -1.57 3.45 -9.55
CA ILE A 47 -2.23 2.33 -8.88
C ILE A 47 -3.58 2.78 -8.32
N ILE A 48 -3.63 3.92 -7.67
CA ILE A 48 -4.87 4.49 -7.14
C ILE A 48 -5.90 4.65 -8.26
N ARG A 49 -5.47 5.15 -9.41
CA ARG A 49 -6.36 5.35 -10.56
C ARG A 49 -6.87 4.03 -11.10
N ILE A 50 -6.00 3.03 -11.19
CA ILE A 50 -6.37 1.72 -11.74
C ILE A 50 -7.41 1.04 -10.88
N ILE A 51 -7.25 1.05 -9.56
CA ILE A 51 -8.19 0.37 -8.66
C ILE A 51 -9.41 1.22 -8.34
N GLY A 52 -9.40 2.50 -8.72
CA GLY A 52 -10.57 3.36 -8.60
C GLY A 52 -10.91 3.81 -7.20
N VAL A 53 -9.94 3.90 -6.30
CA VAL A 53 -10.17 4.43 -4.95
C VAL A 53 -9.76 5.89 -4.88
N ASP A 54 -10.24 6.60 -3.87
CA ASP A 54 -9.88 7.99 -3.65
C ASP A 54 -8.47 8.08 -3.06
N LYS A 55 -7.75 9.14 -3.42
CA LYS A 55 -6.39 9.36 -2.92
C LYS A 55 -6.34 9.56 -1.41
N GLU A 56 -7.46 9.88 -0.76
CA GLU A 56 -7.48 10.04 0.69
C GLU A 56 -7.14 8.73 1.41
N TYR A 57 -7.35 7.59 0.76
CA TYR A 57 -7.00 6.30 1.36
C TYR A 57 -5.49 6.10 1.41
N LEU A 58 -4.75 6.71 0.49
CA LEU A 58 -3.30 6.75 0.60
C LEU A 58 -2.88 7.56 1.83
N ASN A 59 -3.55 8.68 2.08
CA ASN A 59 -3.29 9.48 3.27
C ASN A 59 -3.58 8.70 4.54
N GLU A 60 -4.62 7.88 4.54
CA GLU A 60 -4.94 7.02 5.68
C GLU A 60 -3.78 6.06 5.98
N LEU A 61 -3.21 5.44 4.95
CA LEU A 61 -2.05 4.56 5.10
C LEU A 61 -0.82 5.31 5.61
N ILE A 62 -0.60 6.52 5.10
CA ILE A 62 0.52 7.36 5.54
C ILE A 62 0.36 7.73 7.01
N ASN A 63 -0.83 8.16 7.40
CA ASN A 63 -1.10 8.57 8.77
C ASN A 63 -1.00 7.41 9.77
N SER A 64 -1.22 6.20 9.30
CA SER A 64 -1.11 5.00 10.12
C SER A 64 0.28 4.38 10.09
N ASN A 65 1.23 5.03 9.39
CA ASN A 65 2.63 4.61 9.29
C ASN A 65 2.85 3.29 8.54
N PHE A 66 1.89 2.87 7.73
CA PHE A 66 2.08 1.70 6.88
C PHE A 66 2.80 2.05 5.58
N VAL A 67 2.79 3.33 5.20
CA VAL A 67 3.39 3.81 3.96
C VAL A 67 4.15 5.10 4.29
N ILE A 68 5.37 5.22 3.74
CA ILE A 68 6.21 6.40 3.93
C ILE A 68 6.29 7.14 2.60
N PRO A 69 5.84 8.41 2.52
CA PRO A 69 5.85 9.15 1.26
C PRO A 69 7.22 9.74 0.95
N PHE A 70 7.54 9.75 -0.34
CA PHE A 70 8.72 10.41 -0.89
C PHE A 70 8.31 11.14 -2.17
N ASP A 71 9.17 12.04 -2.66
CA ASP A 71 8.89 12.78 -3.89
C ASP A 71 8.68 11.87 -5.09
N SER A 72 9.41 10.76 -5.15
CA SER A 72 9.38 9.85 -6.30
C SER A 72 8.40 8.69 -6.12
N GLY A 73 7.74 8.57 -4.98
CA GLY A 73 6.81 7.47 -4.73
C GLY A 73 6.59 7.22 -3.25
N VAL A 74 6.28 5.98 -2.90
CA VAL A 74 6.05 5.61 -1.50
C VAL A 74 6.82 4.35 -1.15
N TRP A 75 7.19 4.23 0.11
CA TRP A 75 7.86 3.06 0.66
C TRP A 75 6.91 2.35 1.63
N LEU A 76 6.85 1.03 1.50
CA LEU A 76 6.02 0.20 2.38
C LEU A 76 6.79 -0.25 3.60
#